data_4af184db485b83272239357e5ab21c05
#
_entry.id   4af184db485b83272239357e5ab21c05
#
_cell.length_a   1.000
_cell.length_b   1.000
_cell.length_c   1.000
_cell.angle_alpha   90.00
_cell.angle_beta   90.00
_cell.angle_gamma   90.00
#
_symmetry.space_group_name_H-M   'P 1'
#
loop_
_entity.id
_entity.type
_entity.pdbx_description
1 polymer ?
#
loop_
_entity_poly.entity_id
_entity_poly.type
_entity_poly.pdbx_seq_one_letter_code
_entity_poly.pdbx_strand_id
1 'polypeptide(L)'
;SLVKKKIIIALTILFVVISGGIYMYNKLTKPNLSPKTAKLYQHGFRLLEEQLGTYIKEHYSGVEKIEFSPIYVTEEGSTFSNAYVRPTIYDKYGNKATLGTKVNNVYPSSFGIVSHIILNFDGGGNEAIDLKDSNGNNIDVSNAQHLPEEAKLTRAKGIDWNIELLVEYGQLKDVIKDEKGSPNAEIVYNVNLSKGDE
;
A
#
# COMPACT_ATOMS: atom_id res chain seq x y z
N SER A 1 -6.21 -28.72 -44.87
CA SER A 1 -6.54 -30.04 -44.33
C SER A 1 -7.44 -29.88 -43.06
N LEU A 2 -8.23 -30.88 -42.78
CA LEU A 2 -9.18 -30.90 -41.66
C LEU A 2 -8.48 -30.72 -40.30
N VAL A 3 -7.26 -31.21 -40.15
CA VAL A 3 -6.40 -31.09 -38.98
C VAL A 3 -6.02 -29.62 -38.72
N LYS A 4 -5.59 -28.89 -39.77
CA LYS A 4 -5.25 -27.46 -39.66
C LYS A 4 -6.45 -26.62 -39.17
N LYS A 5 -7.64 -26.90 -39.72
CA LYS A 5 -8.89 -26.22 -39.32
C LYS A 5 -9.20 -26.49 -37.81
N LYS A 6 -9.06 -27.73 -37.35
CA LYS A 6 -9.30 -28.09 -35.93
C LYS A 6 -8.32 -27.40 -35.00
N ILE A 7 -7.02 -27.30 -35.40
CA ILE A 7 -5.99 -26.61 -34.60
C ILE A 7 -6.30 -25.11 -34.55
N ILE A 8 -6.69 -24.47 -35.65
CA ILE A 8 -7.04 -23.05 -35.67
C ILE A 8 -8.26 -22.79 -34.79
N ILE A 9 -9.28 -23.61 -34.82
CA ILE A 9 -10.46 -23.49 -33.95
C ILE A 9 -10.08 -23.63 -32.47
N ALA A 10 -9.25 -24.62 -32.13
CA ALA A 10 -8.78 -24.81 -30.75
C ALA A 10 -7.98 -23.62 -30.23
N LEU A 11 -7.07 -23.07 -31.05
CA LEU A 11 -6.29 -21.88 -30.69
C LEU A 11 -7.17 -20.64 -30.52
N THR A 12 -8.17 -20.46 -31.38
CA THR A 12 -9.14 -19.36 -31.27
C THR A 12 -9.94 -19.44 -29.99
N ILE A 13 -10.45 -20.63 -29.64
CA ILE A 13 -11.19 -20.87 -28.39
C ILE A 13 -10.29 -20.58 -27.18
N LEU A 14 -9.05 -21.07 -27.19
CA LEU A 14 -8.10 -20.83 -26.11
C LEU A 14 -7.82 -19.33 -25.93
N PHE A 15 -7.64 -18.58 -27.03
CA PHE A 15 -7.42 -17.14 -26.99
C PHE A 15 -8.62 -16.40 -26.41
N VAL A 16 -9.84 -16.76 -26.79
CA VAL A 16 -11.07 -16.15 -26.26
C VAL A 16 -11.21 -16.45 -24.76
N VAL A 17 -10.92 -17.66 -24.31
CA VAL A 17 -10.98 -18.03 -22.87
C VAL A 17 -9.95 -17.24 -22.06
N ILE A 18 -8.70 -17.14 -22.55
CA ILE A 18 -7.64 -16.39 -21.86
C ILE A 18 -7.97 -14.90 -21.82
N SER A 19 -8.35 -14.29 -22.95
CA SER A 19 -8.69 -12.87 -23.03
C SER A 19 -9.94 -12.53 -22.21
N GLY A 20 -10.96 -13.39 -22.24
CA GLY A 20 -12.15 -13.27 -21.42
C GLY A 20 -11.83 -13.38 -19.91
N GLY A 21 -10.98 -14.33 -19.52
CA GLY A 21 -10.50 -14.49 -18.15
C GLY A 21 -9.73 -13.26 -17.65
N ILE A 22 -8.82 -12.72 -18.47
CA ILE A 22 -8.08 -11.49 -18.15
C ILE A 22 -9.04 -10.29 -18.02
N TYR A 23 -10.01 -10.16 -18.92
CA TYR A 23 -11.00 -9.09 -18.86
C TYR A 23 -11.85 -9.17 -17.58
N MET A 24 -12.36 -10.35 -17.26
CA MET A 24 -13.14 -10.58 -16.03
C MET A 24 -12.30 -10.31 -14.77
N TYR A 25 -11.06 -10.81 -14.72
CA TYR A 25 -10.14 -10.55 -13.61
C TYR A 25 -9.92 -9.05 -13.41
N ASN A 26 -9.59 -8.31 -14.48
CA ASN A 26 -9.39 -6.86 -14.41
C ASN A 26 -10.66 -6.13 -13.97
N LYS A 27 -11.84 -6.50 -14.46
CA LYS A 27 -13.12 -5.90 -14.08
C LYS A 27 -13.46 -6.12 -12.61
N LEU A 28 -13.10 -7.29 -12.06
CA LEU A 28 -13.38 -7.64 -10.67
C LEU A 28 -12.36 -7.04 -9.68
N THR A 29 -11.09 -6.90 -10.09
CA THR A 29 -9.99 -6.55 -9.17
C THR A 29 -9.48 -5.13 -9.30
N LYS A 30 -9.64 -4.48 -10.48
CA LYS A 30 -9.15 -3.11 -10.68
C LYS A 30 -10.24 -2.08 -10.40
N PRO A 31 -9.89 -1.00 -9.65
CA PRO A 31 -10.82 0.11 -9.43
C PRO A 31 -11.05 0.88 -10.72
N ASN A 32 -12.23 1.49 -10.84
CA ASN A 32 -12.58 2.33 -12.00
C ASN A 32 -12.05 3.75 -11.80
N LEU A 33 -10.77 3.95 -12.10
CA LEU A 33 -10.11 5.25 -12.01
C LEU A 33 -9.69 5.73 -13.39
N SER A 34 -9.73 7.06 -13.62
CA SER A 34 -9.11 7.64 -14.80
C SER A 34 -7.59 7.39 -14.79
N PRO A 35 -6.91 7.30 -15.95
CA PRO A 35 -5.46 7.13 -15.99
C PRO A 35 -4.70 8.21 -15.22
N LYS A 36 -5.19 9.44 -15.22
CA LYS A 36 -4.61 10.56 -14.48
C LYS A 36 -4.74 10.37 -12.97
N THR A 37 -5.91 9.99 -12.49
CA THR A 37 -6.16 9.69 -11.07
C THR A 37 -5.35 8.47 -10.61
N ALA A 38 -5.26 7.43 -11.44
CA ALA A 38 -4.44 6.26 -11.14
C ALA A 38 -2.96 6.63 -10.92
N LYS A 39 -2.39 7.48 -11.77
CA LYS A 39 -1.00 7.97 -11.62
C LYS A 39 -0.82 8.78 -10.34
N LEU A 40 -1.75 9.69 -10.02
CA LEU A 40 -1.73 10.47 -8.78
C LEU A 40 -1.70 9.55 -7.55
N TYR A 41 -2.55 8.51 -7.52
CA TYR A 41 -2.58 7.55 -6.42
C TYR A 41 -1.27 6.77 -6.33
N GLN A 42 -0.77 6.26 -7.44
CA GLN A 42 0.50 5.51 -7.48
C GLN A 42 1.68 6.36 -7.02
N HIS A 43 1.76 7.62 -7.44
CA HIS A 43 2.82 8.54 -7.01
C HIS A 43 2.71 8.84 -5.50
N GLY A 44 1.55 9.29 -5.04
CA GLY A 44 1.36 9.66 -3.64
C GLY A 44 1.54 8.48 -2.68
N PHE A 45 0.95 7.34 -3.00
CA PHE A 45 1.09 6.15 -2.17
C PHE A 45 2.51 5.58 -2.17
N ARG A 46 3.28 5.73 -3.27
CA ARG A 46 4.70 5.37 -3.26
C ARG A 46 5.47 6.18 -2.21
N LEU A 47 5.22 7.48 -2.11
CA LEU A 47 5.83 8.34 -1.09
C LEU A 47 5.33 8.01 0.32
N LEU A 48 4.05 7.67 0.49
CA LEU A 48 3.52 7.20 1.77
C LEU A 48 4.16 5.87 2.20
N GLU A 49 4.33 4.92 1.28
CA GLU A 49 5.03 3.67 1.56
C GLU A 49 6.48 3.90 1.98
N GLU A 50 7.19 4.84 1.33
CA GLU A 50 8.53 5.24 1.75
C GLU A 50 8.52 5.83 3.16
N GLN A 51 7.54 6.68 3.48
CA GLN A 51 7.41 7.29 4.80
C GLN A 51 7.19 6.25 5.91
N LEU A 52 6.21 5.35 5.71
CA LEU A 52 5.88 4.31 6.67
C LEU A 52 7.01 3.27 6.80
N GLY A 53 7.55 2.81 5.67
CA GLY A 53 8.61 1.80 5.62
C GLY A 53 9.91 2.31 6.23
N THR A 54 10.29 3.55 5.94
CA THR A 54 11.47 4.21 6.53
C THR A 54 11.30 4.34 8.04
N TYR A 55 10.13 4.78 8.51
CA TYR A 55 9.87 4.89 9.95
C TYR A 55 10.04 3.55 10.67
N ILE A 56 9.42 2.49 10.15
CA ILE A 56 9.54 1.15 10.75
C ILE A 56 11.00 0.67 10.75
N LYS A 57 11.68 0.83 9.61
CA LYS A 57 13.08 0.41 9.45
C LYS A 57 14.04 1.15 10.38
N GLU A 58 13.83 2.44 10.59
CA GLU A 58 14.72 3.29 11.39
C GLU A 58 14.44 3.19 12.90
N HIS A 59 13.21 2.81 13.32
CA HIS A 59 12.80 2.87 14.73
C HIS A 59 12.49 1.50 15.36
N TYR A 60 12.61 0.41 14.60
CA TYR A 60 12.34 -0.94 15.11
C TYR A 60 13.46 -1.91 14.76
N SER A 61 14.03 -2.55 15.79
CA SER A 61 14.95 -3.67 15.61
C SER A 61 14.16 -4.98 15.41
N GLY A 62 14.83 -6.00 14.84
CA GLY A 62 14.24 -7.34 14.64
C GLY A 62 13.35 -7.46 13.40
N VAL A 63 13.32 -6.46 12.53
CA VAL A 63 12.61 -6.48 11.26
C VAL A 63 13.54 -6.96 10.15
N GLU A 64 13.12 -7.96 9.36
CA GLU A 64 13.85 -8.41 8.18
C GLU A 64 13.30 -7.83 6.88
N LYS A 65 11.98 -7.72 6.79
CA LYS A 65 11.30 -7.20 5.59
C LYS A 65 10.04 -6.46 5.96
N ILE A 66 9.74 -5.42 5.20
CA ILE A 66 8.49 -4.68 5.20
C ILE A 66 7.93 -4.78 3.79
N GLU A 67 6.72 -5.31 3.63
CA GLU A 67 6.08 -5.51 2.34
C GLU A 67 4.72 -4.82 2.32
N PHE A 68 4.50 -3.98 1.32
CA PHE A 68 3.24 -3.25 1.20
C PHE A 68 2.21 -4.03 0.41
N SER A 69 0.96 -3.93 0.83
CA SER A 69 -0.19 -4.40 0.07
C SER A 69 -0.35 -3.58 -1.22
N PRO A 70 -1.14 -4.03 -2.20
CA PRO A 70 -1.66 -3.12 -3.21
C PRO A 70 -2.35 -1.92 -2.57
N ILE A 71 -2.47 -0.82 -3.34
CA ILE A 71 -3.31 0.31 -2.96
C ILE A 71 -4.76 -0.12 -3.11
N TYR A 72 -5.44 -0.34 -1.99
CA TYR A 72 -6.86 -0.68 -1.98
C TYR A 72 -7.69 0.58 -2.16
N VAL A 73 -8.54 0.59 -3.18
CA VAL A 73 -9.45 1.70 -3.48
C VAL A 73 -10.87 1.22 -3.24
N THR A 74 -11.57 1.85 -2.29
CA THR A 74 -12.99 1.58 -2.04
C THR A 74 -13.84 2.58 -2.80
N GLU A 75 -14.75 2.07 -3.62
CA GLU A 75 -15.72 2.87 -4.36
C GLU A 75 -16.96 3.08 -3.45
N GLU A 76 -16.88 4.04 -2.52
CA GLU A 76 -18.10 4.49 -1.84
C GLU A 76 -18.84 5.47 -2.74
N GLY A 77 -20.08 5.14 -3.07
CA GLY A 77 -20.95 5.82 -4.03
C GLY A 77 -20.89 7.34 -3.97
N SER A 78 -20.42 7.94 -5.04
CA SER A 78 -20.31 9.34 -5.37
C SER A 78 -19.20 10.16 -4.68
N THR A 79 -18.22 10.55 -5.41
CA THR A 79 -17.31 11.70 -5.31
C THR A 79 -15.96 11.49 -4.61
N PHE A 80 -15.80 10.59 -3.63
CA PHE A 80 -14.51 10.37 -2.98
C PHE A 80 -14.25 8.89 -2.79
N SER A 81 -13.36 8.32 -3.61
CA SER A 81 -12.82 6.99 -3.37
C SER A 81 -11.88 7.05 -2.17
N ASN A 82 -12.15 6.29 -1.13
CA ASN A 82 -11.16 6.09 -0.07
C ASN A 82 -10.08 5.13 -0.58
N ALA A 83 -8.82 5.39 -0.23
CA ALA A 83 -7.72 4.51 -0.59
C ALA A 83 -6.76 4.34 0.59
N TYR A 84 -6.20 3.13 0.71
CA TYR A 84 -5.30 2.79 1.80
C TYR A 84 -4.32 1.69 1.42
N VAL A 85 -3.24 1.57 2.17
CA VAL A 85 -2.27 0.49 2.13
C VAL A 85 -2.09 -0.13 3.50
N ARG A 86 -1.56 -1.35 3.55
CA ARG A 86 -1.23 -2.06 4.77
C ARG A 86 0.19 -2.62 4.67
N PRO A 87 1.13 -2.18 5.51
CA PRO A 87 2.44 -2.80 5.57
C PRO A 87 2.37 -4.12 6.34
N THR A 88 3.05 -5.13 5.83
CA THR A 88 3.29 -6.41 6.50
C THR A 88 4.74 -6.46 6.96
N ILE A 89 4.97 -6.69 8.24
CA ILE A 89 6.29 -6.84 8.85
C ILE A 89 6.64 -8.32 8.93
N TYR A 90 7.86 -8.64 8.55
CA TYR A 90 8.48 -9.96 8.73
C TYR A 90 9.58 -9.84 9.77
N ASP A 91 9.52 -10.68 10.79
CA ASP A 91 10.57 -10.75 11.81
C ASP A 91 11.66 -11.78 11.44
N LYS A 92 12.76 -11.77 12.21
CA LYS A 92 13.91 -12.67 12.01
C LYS A 92 13.60 -14.17 12.23
N TYR A 93 12.41 -14.50 12.72
CA TYR A 93 11.98 -15.90 12.95
C TYR A 93 11.04 -16.41 11.86
N GLY A 94 10.78 -15.60 10.84
CA GLY A 94 9.87 -15.95 9.76
C GLY A 94 8.39 -15.71 10.07
N ASN A 95 8.06 -15.09 11.22
CA ASN A 95 6.69 -14.66 11.46
C ASN A 95 6.40 -13.40 10.61
N LYS A 96 5.14 -13.25 10.24
CA LYS A 96 4.67 -12.08 9.51
C LYS A 96 3.34 -11.59 10.07
N ALA A 97 3.19 -10.29 10.18
CA ALA A 97 1.94 -9.68 10.61
C ALA A 97 1.69 -8.37 9.86
N THR A 98 0.44 -8.13 9.53
CA THR A 98 0.01 -6.98 8.72
C THR A 98 -0.61 -5.92 9.64
N LEU A 99 -0.08 -4.69 9.56
CA LEU A 99 -0.61 -3.54 10.25
C LEU A 99 -1.97 -3.13 9.64
N GLY A 100 -2.85 -2.56 10.47
CA GLY A 100 -4.17 -2.14 10.03
C GLY A 100 -5.17 -3.30 9.87
N THR A 101 -4.84 -4.49 10.38
CA THR A 101 -5.75 -5.64 10.41
C THR A 101 -6.24 -5.92 11.84
N LYS A 102 -7.32 -6.66 11.97
CA LYS A 102 -7.86 -7.07 13.26
C LYS A 102 -6.84 -7.89 14.05
N VAL A 103 -6.58 -7.48 15.29
CA VAL A 103 -5.76 -8.22 16.25
C VAL A 103 -6.63 -8.49 17.49
N ASN A 104 -6.92 -9.77 17.76
CA ASN A 104 -7.91 -10.16 18.75
C ASN A 104 -9.27 -9.47 18.46
N ASN A 105 -9.79 -8.62 19.31
CA ASN A 105 -11.01 -7.84 19.09
C ASN A 105 -10.74 -6.35 18.84
N VAL A 106 -9.49 -6.00 18.53
CA VAL A 106 -9.06 -4.63 18.26
C VAL A 106 -8.90 -4.46 16.74
N TYR A 107 -9.34 -3.31 16.22
CA TYR A 107 -9.27 -2.96 14.80
C TYR A 107 -8.40 -1.70 14.63
N PRO A 108 -7.09 -1.86 14.42
CA PRO A 108 -6.22 -0.74 14.08
C PRO A 108 -6.60 -0.14 12.73
N SER A 109 -6.38 1.17 12.57
CA SER A 109 -6.61 1.84 11.30
C SER A 109 -5.57 1.45 10.25
N SER A 110 -6.00 1.35 9.00
CA SER A 110 -5.11 1.29 7.84
C SER A 110 -4.50 2.67 7.55
N PHE A 111 -3.54 2.72 6.62
CA PHE A 111 -2.79 3.93 6.30
C PHE A 111 -3.24 4.46 4.93
N GLY A 112 -3.84 5.65 4.87
CA GLY A 112 -4.39 6.12 3.62
C GLY A 112 -4.86 7.57 3.61
N ILE A 113 -5.74 7.85 2.67
CA ILE A 113 -6.27 9.20 2.36
C ILE A 113 -6.89 9.81 3.61
N VAL A 114 -6.75 11.14 3.71
CA VAL A 114 -7.18 12.01 4.81
C VAL A 114 -6.32 11.87 6.06
N SER A 115 -6.10 10.65 6.55
CA SER A 115 -5.38 10.43 7.80
C SER A 115 -3.86 10.57 7.66
N HIS A 116 -3.30 10.20 6.50
CA HIS A 116 -1.85 10.15 6.27
C HIS A 116 -1.42 10.88 5.01
N ILE A 117 -2.28 10.93 4.00
CA ILE A 117 -2.00 11.53 2.71
C ILE A 117 -3.23 12.28 2.19
N ILE A 118 -3.00 13.41 1.52
CA ILE A 118 -4.01 14.15 0.77
C ILE A 118 -3.61 14.14 -0.70
N LEU A 119 -4.53 13.72 -1.55
CA LEU A 119 -4.33 13.64 -3.00
C LEU A 119 -5.36 14.51 -3.70
N ASN A 120 -4.90 15.42 -4.56
CA ASN A 120 -5.75 16.32 -5.32
C ASN A 120 -5.07 16.75 -6.63
N PHE A 121 -5.78 17.53 -7.43
CA PHE A 121 -5.21 18.29 -8.53
C PHE A 121 -5.37 19.78 -8.25
N ASP A 122 -4.34 20.58 -8.55
CA ASP A 122 -4.40 22.01 -8.46
C ASP A 122 -5.29 22.63 -9.56
N GLY A 123 -5.48 23.94 -9.52
CA GLY A 123 -6.28 24.67 -10.51
C GLY A 123 -5.74 24.58 -11.94
N GLY A 124 -4.46 24.21 -12.12
CA GLY A 124 -3.81 23.94 -13.42
C GLY A 124 -3.89 22.48 -13.82
N GLY A 125 -4.44 21.63 -12.97
CA GLY A 125 -4.55 20.19 -13.20
C GLY A 125 -3.25 19.43 -12.94
N ASN A 126 -2.29 20.00 -12.22
CA ASN A 126 -1.09 19.29 -11.75
C ASN A 126 -1.42 18.51 -10.49
N GLU A 127 -0.59 17.47 -10.22
CA GLU A 127 -0.71 16.70 -8.97
C GLU A 127 -0.46 17.61 -7.76
N ALA A 128 -1.31 17.47 -6.74
CA ALA A 128 -1.15 18.08 -5.42
C ALA A 128 -1.16 16.95 -4.38
N ILE A 129 -0.01 16.68 -3.76
CA ILE A 129 0.22 15.58 -2.85
C ILE A 129 0.82 16.11 -1.56
N ASP A 130 0.08 15.96 -0.46
CA ASP A 130 0.57 16.27 0.88
C ASP A 130 0.68 15.00 1.72
N LEU A 131 1.82 14.79 2.37
CA LEU A 131 1.97 13.80 3.44
C LEU A 131 1.80 14.47 4.80
N LYS A 132 1.24 13.75 5.76
CA LYS A 132 1.19 14.18 7.16
C LYS A 132 2.53 13.91 7.85
N ASP A 133 3.09 14.93 8.49
CA ASP A 133 4.25 14.77 9.38
C ASP A 133 3.85 14.18 10.74
N SER A 134 4.81 14.00 11.64
CA SER A 134 4.60 13.48 13.00
C SER A 134 3.73 14.37 13.90
N ASN A 135 3.51 15.62 13.53
CA ASN A 135 2.65 16.58 14.23
C ASN A 135 1.27 16.72 13.60
N GLY A 136 1.04 16.05 12.46
CA GLY A 136 -0.20 16.13 11.67
C GLY A 136 -0.25 17.30 10.68
N ASN A 137 0.87 18.01 10.48
CA ASN A 137 0.97 19.05 9.47
C ASN A 137 1.08 18.43 8.07
N ASN A 138 0.57 19.14 7.08
CA ASN A 138 0.72 18.76 5.68
C ASN A 138 2.07 19.21 5.17
N ILE A 139 2.81 18.29 4.56
CA ILE A 139 4.07 18.55 3.85
C ILE A 139 3.81 18.30 2.37
N ASP A 140 3.95 19.35 1.56
CA ASP A 140 3.82 19.24 0.11
C ASP A 140 4.98 18.44 -0.49
N VAL A 141 4.63 17.32 -1.11
CA VAL A 141 5.58 16.41 -1.77
C VAL A 141 5.25 16.20 -3.25
N SER A 142 4.43 17.06 -3.84
CA SER A 142 3.90 16.92 -5.20
C SER A 142 4.98 16.74 -6.26
N ASN A 143 6.14 17.36 -6.08
CA ASN A 143 7.29 17.31 -7.01
C ASN A 143 8.36 16.31 -6.60
N ALA A 144 8.19 15.60 -5.49
CA ALA A 144 9.17 14.65 -4.97
C ALA A 144 9.06 13.30 -5.69
N GLN A 145 10.18 12.74 -6.12
CA GLN A 145 10.25 11.37 -6.64
C GLN A 145 10.53 10.34 -5.53
N HIS A 146 11.13 10.79 -4.44
CA HIS A 146 11.43 10.03 -3.23
C HIS A 146 11.07 10.87 -2.02
N LEU A 147 10.87 10.22 -0.88
CA LEU A 147 10.51 10.86 0.38
C LEU A 147 11.55 11.94 0.77
N PRO A 148 11.17 13.22 0.85
CA PRO A 148 12.06 14.26 1.33
C PRO A 148 12.26 14.17 2.85
N GLU A 149 13.37 14.67 3.36
CA GLU A 149 13.73 14.59 4.79
C GLU A 149 12.67 15.21 5.71
N GLU A 150 12.10 16.35 5.30
CA GLU A 150 11.05 17.06 6.06
C GLU A 150 9.76 16.27 6.19
N ALA A 151 9.52 15.29 5.31
CA ALA A 151 8.35 14.41 5.36
C ALA A 151 8.60 13.10 6.12
N LYS A 152 9.83 12.85 6.59
CA LYS A 152 10.11 11.68 7.43
C LYS A 152 9.39 11.78 8.77
N LEU A 153 8.89 10.63 9.24
CA LEU A 153 8.29 10.53 10.57
C LEU A 153 9.38 10.36 11.64
N THR A 154 9.34 11.18 12.68
CA THR A 154 10.15 11.05 13.90
C THR A 154 9.40 10.30 14.99
N ARG A 155 8.07 10.24 14.89
CA ARG A 155 7.17 9.49 15.78
C ARG A 155 5.87 9.16 15.01
N ALA A 156 5.31 8.00 15.27
CA ALA A 156 4.08 7.54 14.65
C ALA A 156 3.26 6.67 15.60
N LYS A 157 2.47 7.31 16.47
CA LYS A 157 1.70 6.63 17.53
C LYS A 157 0.83 5.48 17.00
N GLY A 158 0.23 5.64 15.83
CA GLY A 158 -0.60 4.61 15.20
C GLY A 158 0.19 3.37 14.81
N ILE A 159 1.39 3.56 14.24
CA ILE A 159 2.31 2.46 13.91
C ILE A 159 2.80 1.81 15.19
N ASP A 160 3.28 2.60 16.13
CA ASP A 160 3.85 2.13 17.39
C ASP A 160 2.86 1.25 18.16
N TRP A 161 1.63 1.73 18.35
CA TRP A 161 0.57 0.97 19.01
C TRP A 161 0.21 -0.31 18.26
N ASN A 162 0.16 -0.27 16.92
CA ASN A 162 -0.18 -1.44 16.13
C ASN A 162 0.89 -2.54 16.21
N ILE A 163 2.17 -2.15 16.12
CA ILE A 163 3.30 -3.10 16.30
C ILE A 163 3.29 -3.67 17.72
N GLU A 164 3.08 -2.84 18.75
CA GLU A 164 2.98 -3.30 20.13
C GLU A 164 1.91 -4.37 20.32
N LEU A 165 0.70 -4.16 19.76
CA LEU A 165 -0.37 -5.17 19.75
C LEU A 165 0.07 -6.47 19.07
N LEU A 166 0.71 -6.39 17.89
CA LEU A 166 1.13 -7.57 17.15
C LEU A 166 2.17 -8.39 17.92
N VAL A 167 3.06 -7.73 18.66
CA VAL A 167 4.05 -8.39 19.52
C VAL A 167 3.37 -8.96 20.78
N GLU A 168 2.50 -8.20 21.44
CA GLU A 168 1.77 -8.64 22.63
C GLU A 168 0.93 -9.89 22.37
N TYR A 169 0.26 -9.96 21.23
CA TYR A 169 -0.55 -11.12 20.83
C TYR A 169 0.25 -12.21 20.08
N GLY A 170 1.57 -12.14 20.09
CA GLY A 170 2.47 -13.18 19.59
C GLY A 170 2.48 -13.36 18.08
N GLN A 171 1.98 -12.40 17.32
CA GLN A 171 2.04 -12.44 15.84
C GLN A 171 3.43 -12.03 15.32
N LEU A 172 4.16 -11.19 16.06
CA LEU A 172 5.55 -10.83 15.82
C LEU A 172 6.37 -11.15 17.06
N LYS A 173 7.65 -11.48 16.88
CA LYS A 173 8.59 -11.80 17.95
C LYS A 173 9.85 -10.94 17.84
N ASP A 174 10.28 -10.37 18.97
CA ASP A 174 11.50 -9.56 19.09
C ASP A 174 11.55 -8.36 18.12
N VAL A 175 10.39 -7.84 17.69
CA VAL A 175 10.27 -6.56 17.02
C VAL A 175 10.10 -5.50 18.08
N ILE A 176 11.15 -4.73 18.33
CA ILE A 176 11.24 -3.84 19.50
C ILE A 176 11.57 -2.43 19.01
N LYS A 177 10.91 -1.43 19.59
CA LYS A 177 11.24 -0.04 19.32
C LYS A 177 12.65 0.28 19.82
N ASP A 178 13.54 0.60 18.91
CA ASP A 178 14.98 0.79 19.16
C ASP A 178 15.57 1.76 18.15
N GLU A 179 16.34 2.75 18.62
CA GLU A 179 17.02 3.74 17.77
C GLU A 179 18.03 3.12 16.78
N LYS A 180 18.50 1.90 17.03
CA LYS A 180 19.35 1.18 16.07
C LYS A 180 18.59 0.73 14.82
N GLY A 181 17.26 0.57 14.95
CA GLY A 181 16.43 0.10 13.87
C GLY A 181 16.82 -1.26 13.30
N SER A 182 16.43 -1.48 12.07
CA SER A 182 16.76 -2.65 11.26
C SER A 182 17.38 -2.20 9.92
N PRO A 183 18.65 -1.73 9.90
CA PRO A 183 19.24 -1.08 8.72
C PRO A 183 19.30 -1.98 7.49
N ASN A 184 19.33 -3.30 7.67
CA ASN A 184 19.35 -4.30 6.59
C ASN A 184 17.95 -4.77 6.17
N ALA A 185 16.88 -4.27 6.80
CA ALA A 185 15.54 -4.66 6.42
C ALA A 185 15.23 -4.25 4.98
N GLU A 186 14.67 -5.19 4.22
CA GLU A 186 14.17 -4.95 2.87
C GLU A 186 12.83 -4.21 2.94
N ILE A 187 12.60 -3.25 2.04
CA ILE A 187 11.28 -2.63 1.85
C ILE A 187 10.79 -2.98 0.45
N VAL A 188 9.66 -3.68 0.38
CA VAL A 188 9.01 -4.07 -0.87
C VAL A 188 7.78 -3.20 -1.06
N TYR A 189 7.86 -2.30 -2.01
CA TYR A 189 6.80 -1.37 -2.37
C TYR A 189 5.81 -1.98 -3.34
N ASN A 190 4.54 -1.56 -3.27
CA ASN A 190 3.51 -2.11 -4.14
C ASN A 190 2.48 -1.05 -4.53
N VAL A 191 2.71 -0.39 -5.64
CA VAL A 191 1.81 0.65 -6.18
C VAL A 191 0.72 0.12 -7.12
N ASN A 192 0.46 -1.18 -7.12
CA ASN A 192 -0.65 -1.74 -7.88
C ASN A 192 -1.98 -1.29 -7.26
N LEU A 193 -2.90 -0.89 -8.11
CA LEU A 193 -4.25 -0.50 -7.69
C LEU A 193 -5.16 -1.73 -7.67
N SER A 194 -5.87 -1.93 -6.58
CA SER A 194 -6.84 -3.01 -6.41
C SER A 194 -8.14 -2.47 -5.80
N LYS A 195 -9.26 -3.14 -6.06
CA LYS A 195 -10.48 -2.87 -5.30
C LYS A 195 -10.25 -3.24 -3.84
N GLY A 196 -10.68 -2.37 -2.93
CA GLY A 196 -10.63 -2.64 -1.50
C GLY A 196 -11.61 -3.75 -1.13
N ASP A 197 -11.26 -4.51 -0.10
CA ASP A 197 -12.21 -5.42 0.54
C ASP A 197 -13.22 -4.56 1.32
N GLU A 198 -14.52 -4.86 1.17
CA GLU A 198 -15.60 -4.29 1.97
C GLU A 198 -15.56 -4.78 3.42
#